data_bd1cbf331b03bcb34e73baf2a8421166
#
_entry.id   bd1cbf331b03bcb34e73baf2a8421166
#
_cell.length_a   1.000
_cell.length_b   1.000
_cell.length_c   1.000
_cell.angle_alpha   90.00
_cell.angle_beta   90.00
_cell.angle_gamma   90.00
#
_symmetry.space_group_name_H-M   'P 1'
#
loop_
_entity.id
_entity.type
_entity.pdbx_description
1 polymer ?
#
loop_
_entity_poly.entity_id
_entity_poly.type
_entity_poly.pdbx_seq_one_letter_code
_entity_poly.pdbx_strand_id
1 'polypeptide(L)'
;MGLTKTAHFSEMQNTIALRLKALGHPARVAIVEYLRTVNSCICGDIVNELPLAQPTISQHLKELKNAGLIKGSIEGNSICYCLNIEAFAELKSYLNYLSESPIGDNNNCC
;
A
#
# COMPACT_ATOMS: atom_id res chain seq x y z
N MET A 1 16.63 -2.59 -16.37
CA MET A 1 16.37 -3.02 -15.27
C MET A 1 15.08 -3.78 -15.09
N GLY A 2 14.26 -3.53 -14.31
CA GLY A 2 13.20 -4.40 -13.92
C GLY A 2 12.17 -4.79 -14.96
N LEU A 3 12.09 -4.09 -16.07
CA LEU A 3 11.01 -4.34 -17.01
C LEU A 3 11.00 -5.74 -17.57
N THR A 4 12.18 -6.21 -17.97
CA THR A 4 12.25 -7.54 -18.55
C THR A 4 12.05 -8.63 -17.53
N LYS A 5 12.28 -8.31 -16.26
CA LYS A 5 12.18 -9.33 -15.21
C LYS A 5 10.76 -9.62 -14.80
N THR A 6 9.87 -8.65 -14.95
CA THR A 6 8.48 -8.87 -14.55
C THR A 6 7.80 -9.93 -15.41
N ALA A 7 8.31 -10.15 -16.63
CA ALA A 7 7.74 -11.16 -17.49
C ALA A 7 8.00 -12.59 -17.01
N HIS A 8 8.97 -12.75 -16.11
CA HIS A 8 9.31 -14.06 -15.57
C HIS A 8 8.51 -14.42 -14.33
N PHE A 9 7.63 -13.54 -13.88
CA PHE A 9 6.89 -13.75 -12.64
C PHE A 9 5.40 -13.68 -12.90
N SER A 10 4.64 -14.29 -12.01
CA SER A 10 3.20 -14.28 -12.14
C SER A 10 2.64 -12.88 -11.94
N GLU A 11 1.44 -12.68 -12.44
CA GLU A 11 0.75 -11.41 -12.27
C GLU A 11 0.57 -11.09 -10.79
N MET A 12 0.23 -12.11 -10.00
CA MET A 12 0.08 -11.93 -8.57
C MET A 12 1.39 -11.51 -7.91
N GLN A 13 2.49 -12.17 -8.27
CA GLN A 13 3.79 -11.82 -7.71
C GLN A 13 4.15 -10.38 -8.01
N ASN A 14 3.90 -9.94 -9.24
CA ASN A 14 4.19 -8.56 -9.62
C ASN A 14 3.32 -7.57 -8.87
N THR A 15 2.04 -7.88 -8.71
CA THR A 15 1.11 -7.01 -8.02
C THR A 15 1.46 -6.89 -6.53
N ILE A 16 1.73 -8.02 -5.89
CA ILE A 16 2.09 -8.03 -4.48
C ILE A 16 3.39 -7.26 -4.26
N ALA A 17 4.38 -7.48 -5.11
CA ALA A 17 5.66 -6.79 -4.99
C ALA A 17 5.50 -5.28 -5.12
N LEU A 18 4.67 -4.84 -6.07
CA LEU A 18 4.43 -3.43 -6.26
C LEU A 18 3.79 -2.80 -5.03
N ARG A 19 2.81 -3.49 -4.44
CA ARG A 19 2.12 -3.00 -3.25
C ARG A 19 3.05 -2.96 -2.04
N LEU A 20 3.84 -4.00 -1.85
CA LEU A 20 4.79 -4.04 -0.73
C LEU A 20 5.85 -2.96 -0.89
N LYS A 21 6.31 -2.74 -2.10
CA LYS A 21 7.29 -1.69 -2.36
C LYS A 21 6.71 -0.31 -2.03
N ALA A 22 5.48 -0.07 -2.43
CA ALA A 22 4.84 1.21 -2.15
C ALA A 22 4.62 1.41 -0.65
N LEU A 23 4.30 0.33 0.07
CA LEU A 23 4.06 0.40 1.50
C LEU A 23 5.35 0.44 2.32
N GLY A 24 6.48 0.12 1.72
CA GLY A 24 7.73 -0.01 2.43
C GLY A 24 8.43 1.30 2.72
N HIS A 25 7.73 2.25 3.29
CA HIS A 25 8.26 3.56 3.66
C HIS A 25 7.51 4.03 4.89
N PRO A 26 8.21 4.44 5.97
CA PRO A 26 7.51 4.79 7.22
C PRO A 26 6.44 5.85 7.05
N ALA A 27 6.70 6.86 6.22
CA ALA A 27 5.70 7.91 6.01
C ALA A 27 4.45 7.36 5.34
N ARG A 28 4.61 6.40 4.44
CA ARG A 28 3.46 5.81 3.75
C ARG A 28 2.67 4.90 4.68
N VAL A 29 3.36 4.18 5.57
CA VAL A 29 2.67 3.40 6.59
C VAL A 29 1.84 4.34 7.47
N ALA A 30 2.40 5.48 7.87
CA ALA A 30 1.69 6.44 8.69
C ALA A 30 0.45 6.99 7.96
N ILE A 31 0.58 7.25 6.67
CA ILE A 31 -0.55 7.73 5.88
C ILE A 31 -1.67 6.69 5.86
N VAL A 32 -1.31 5.43 5.63
CA VAL A 32 -2.27 4.34 5.59
C VAL A 32 -2.96 4.19 6.95
N GLU A 33 -2.19 4.25 8.02
CA GLU A 33 -2.76 4.17 9.36
C GLU A 33 -3.76 5.29 9.63
N TYR A 34 -3.42 6.49 9.18
CA TYR A 34 -4.32 7.62 9.35
C TYR A 34 -5.61 7.42 8.56
N LEU A 35 -5.48 7.02 7.30
CA LEU A 35 -6.67 6.80 6.47
C LEU A 35 -7.56 5.70 7.04
N ARG A 36 -6.95 4.72 7.67
CA ARG A 36 -7.69 3.63 8.29
C ARG A 36 -8.57 4.13 9.44
N THR A 37 -8.07 5.10 10.21
CA THR A 37 -8.78 5.54 11.40
C THR A 37 -10.01 6.40 11.09
N VAL A 38 -10.02 7.07 9.96
CA VAL A 38 -11.11 8.01 9.67
C VAL A 38 -12.34 7.33 9.07
N ASN A 39 -12.21 6.11 8.61
CA ASN A 39 -13.33 5.29 8.15
C ASN A 39 -14.17 5.96 7.06
N SER A 40 -13.59 6.89 6.33
CA SER A 40 -14.23 7.55 5.20
C SER A 40 -13.14 8.23 4.38
N CYS A 41 -13.52 8.73 3.21
CA CYS A 41 -12.54 9.43 2.39
C CYS A 41 -12.17 10.75 3.04
N ILE A 42 -10.89 11.07 2.99
CA ILE A 42 -10.34 12.30 3.54
C ILE A 42 -10.10 13.27 2.42
N CYS A 43 -10.55 14.49 2.61
CA CYS A 43 -10.35 15.55 1.64
C CYS A 43 -9.49 16.65 2.25
N GLY A 44 -8.21 16.62 1.95
CA GLY A 44 -7.36 17.75 2.22
C GLY A 44 -6.71 17.87 3.57
N ASP A 45 -7.08 17.06 4.55
CA ASP A 45 -6.62 17.27 5.92
C ASP A 45 -5.40 16.46 6.33
N ILE A 46 -4.97 15.53 5.50
CA ILE A 46 -3.90 14.63 5.88
C ILE A 46 -2.58 15.37 6.11
N VAL A 47 -2.41 16.50 5.43
CA VAL A 47 -1.20 17.31 5.58
C VAL A 47 -1.08 17.83 7.00
N ASN A 48 -2.20 18.16 7.62
CA ASN A 48 -2.22 18.74 8.97
C ASN A 48 -1.97 17.67 10.04
N GLU A 49 -2.17 16.41 9.70
CA GLU A 49 -2.06 15.34 10.68
C GLU A 49 -0.69 14.70 10.71
N LEU A 50 0.13 14.95 9.70
CA LEU A 50 1.44 14.34 9.60
C LEU A 50 2.52 15.40 9.54
N PRO A 51 3.66 15.16 10.19
CA PRO A 51 4.73 16.14 10.24
C PRO A 51 5.57 16.14 8.96
N LEU A 52 4.91 16.31 7.84
CA LEU A 52 5.57 16.28 6.55
C LEU A 52 5.08 17.45 5.69
N ALA A 53 5.94 17.91 4.81
CA ALA A 53 5.56 18.97 3.88
C ALA A 53 4.55 18.47 2.86
N GLN A 54 3.70 19.35 2.41
CA GLN A 54 2.65 18.99 1.46
C GLN A 54 3.17 18.33 0.18
N PRO A 55 4.24 18.83 -0.46
CA PRO A 55 4.74 18.13 -1.66
C PRO A 55 5.18 16.71 -1.39
N THR A 56 5.75 16.47 -0.21
CA THR A 56 6.19 15.13 0.17
C THR A 56 4.99 14.20 0.36
N ILE A 57 3.96 14.69 1.04
CA ILE A 57 2.74 13.90 1.24
C ILE A 57 2.08 13.61 -0.09
N SER A 58 2.01 14.59 -0.98
CA SER A 58 1.42 14.39 -2.30
C SER A 58 2.15 13.31 -3.08
N GLN A 59 3.48 13.28 -2.99
CA GLN A 59 4.25 12.26 -3.68
C GLN A 59 3.97 10.87 -3.11
N HIS A 60 3.90 10.76 -1.78
CA HIS A 60 3.59 9.50 -1.15
C HIS A 60 2.19 9.00 -1.51
N LEU A 61 1.22 9.91 -1.53
CA LEU A 61 -0.15 9.55 -1.91
C LEU A 61 -0.20 9.05 -3.35
N LYS A 62 0.56 9.68 -4.23
CA LYS A 62 0.62 9.27 -5.62
C LYS A 62 1.17 7.85 -5.75
N GLU A 63 2.23 7.55 -5.01
CA GLU A 63 2.83 6.22 -5.06
C GLU A 63 1.88 5.16 -4.53
N LEU A 64 1.20 5.46 -3.43
CA LEU A 64 0.22 4.54 -2.86
C LEU A 64 -0.94 4.30 -3.82
N LYS A 65 -1.39 5.35 -4.49
CA LYS A 65 -2.48 5.23 -5.44
C LYS A 65 -2.06 4.42 -6.66
N ASN A 66 -0.85 4.66 -7.17
CA ASN A 66 -0.35 3.93 -8.33
C ASN A 66 -0.22 2.45 -8.04
N ALA A 67 0.05 2.09 -6.79
CA ALA A 67 0.14 0.69 -6.39
C ALA A 67 -1.22 0.07 -6.07
N GLY A 68 -2.28 0.87 -6.11
CA GLY A 68 -3.62 0.37 -5.86
C GLY A 68 -4.00 0.22 -4.40
N LEU A 69 -3.19 0.76 -3.49
CA LEU A 69 -3.46 0.65 -2.05
C LEU A 69 -4.46 1.67 -1.56
N ILE A 70 -4.58 2.79 -2.24
CA ILE A 70 -5.59 3.80 -1.92
C ILE A 70 -6.34 4.17 -3.18
N LYS A 71 -7.54 4.67 -2.98
CA LYS A 71 -8.37 5.21 -4.05
C LYS A 71 -8.53 6.68 -3.80
N GLY A 72 -8.66 7.44 -4.87
CA GLY A 72 -8.84 8.84 -4.69
C GLY A 72 -9.09 9.55 -6.00
N SER A 73 -9.59 10.75 -5.88
CA SER A 73 -9.83 11.60 -7.02
C SER A 73 -9.52 13.02 -6.64
N ILE A 74 -9.22 13.81 -7.66
CA ILE A 74 -9.03 15.24 -7.51
C ILE A 74 -10.21 15.92 -8.19
N GLU A 75 -10.96 16.68 -7.42
CA GLU A 75 -12.10 17.41 -7.95
C GLU A 75 -11.93 18.87 -7.60
N GLY A 76 -11.59 19.67 -8.60
CA GLY A 76 -11.31 21.06 -8.37
C GLY A 76 -10.12 21.19 -7.45
N ASN A 77 -10.32 21.83 -6.31
CA ASN A 77 -9.27 22.01 -5.31
C ASN A 77 -9.30 20.95 -4.24
N SER A 78 -10.18 19.95 -4.38
CA SER A 78 -10.35 18.92 -3.36
C SER A 78 -9.69 17.62 -3.80
N ILE A 79 -8.96 17.03 -2.88
CA ILE A 79 -8.34 15.72 -3.09
C ILE A 79 -8.87 14.80 -2.01
N CYS A 80 -9.57 13.75 -2.44
CA CYS A 80 -10.17 12.80 -1.51
C CYS A 80 -9.51 11.45 -1.66
N TYR A 81 -9.07 10.87 -0.55
CA TYR A 81 -8.41 9.56 -0.55
C TYR A 81 -9.03 8.67 0.51
N CYS A 82 -9.11 7.39 0.19
CA CYS A 82 -9.50 6.36 1.16
C CYS A 82 -8.77 5.07 0.82
N LEU A 83 -8.73 4.16 1.78
CA LEU A 83 -8.05 2.89 1.58
C LEU A 83 -8.79 2.04 0.57
N ASN A 84 -8.05 1.29 -0.21
CA ASN A 84 -8.60 0.23 -1.05
C ASN A 84 -8.61 -1.04 -0.20
N ILE A 85 -9.72 -1.29 0.47
CA ILE A 85 -9.83 -2.41 1.40
C ILE A 85 -9.59 -3.74 0.72
N GLU A 86 -10.04 -3.88 -0.52
CA GLU A 86 -9.84 -5.13 -1.26
C GLU A 86 -8.37 -5.41 -1.50
N ALA A 87 -7.59 -4.37 -1.80
CA ALA A 87 -6.15 -4.55 -2.00
C ALA A 87 -5.47 -5.02 -0.71
N PHE A 88 -5.87 -4.45 0.43
CA PHE A 88 -5.31 -4.89 1.70
C PHE A 88 -5.76 -6.29 2.07
N ALA A 89 -6.98 -6.67 1.73
CA ALA A 89 -7.44 -8.03 1.97
C ALA A 89 -6.63 -9.03 1.15
N GLU A 90 -6.32 -8.70 -0.10
CA GLU A 90 -5.48 -9.54 -0.94
C GLU A 90 -4.07 -9.66 -0.38
N LEU A 91 -3.54 -8.55 0.10
CA LEU A 91 -2.21 -8.52 0.68
C LEU A 91 -2.15 -9.40 1.93
N LYS A 92 -3.16 -9.26 2.79
CA LYS A 92 -3.25 -10.09 3.99
C LYS A 92 -3.33 -11.55 3.64
N SER A 93 -4.14 -11.90 2.66
CA SER A 93 -4.31 -13.28 2.25
C SER A 93 -2.99 -13.86 1.75
N TYR A 94 -2.25 -13.08 0.99
CA TYR A 94 -0.97 -13.54 0.47
C TYR A 94 0.05 -13.72 1.59
N LEU A 95 0.09 -12.80 2.53
CA LEU A 95 1.01 -12.91 3.66
C LEU A 95 0.65 -14.08 4.54
N ASN A 96 -0.64 -14.37 4.72
CA ASN A 96 -1.06 -15.56 5.44
C ASN A 96 -0.57 -16.82 4.73
N TYR A 97 -0.70 -16.83 3.40
CA TYR A 97 -0.21 -17.96 2.61
C TYR A 97 1.28 -18.18 2.84
N LEU A 98 2.07 -17.12 2.86
CA LEU A 98 3.50 -17.23 3.07
C LEU A 98 3.84 -17.70 4.48
N SER A 99 3.02 -17.36 5.45
CA SER A 99 3.30 -17.74 6.84
C SER A 99 2.86 -19.16 7.16
N GLU A 100 2.09 -19.79 6.29
CA GLU A 100 1.67 -21.19 6.47
C GLU A 100 2.72 -22.11 5.92
N SER A 101 3.12 -23.08 6.72
CA SER A 101 4.10 -24.06 6.27
C SER A 101 3.37 -25.29 5.76
N PRO A 102 3.56 -25.62 4.48
CA PRO A 102 2.92 -26.82 3.93
C PRO A 102 3.49 -28.12 4.50
N ILE A 103 4.63 -28.02 5.18
CA ILE A 103 5.29 -29.20 5.74
C ILE A 103 5.15 -29.22 7.26
N GLY A 104 4.27 -28.38 7.79
CA GLY A 104 4.09 -28.28 9.22
C GLY A 104 5.25 -27.53 9.87
N ASP A 105 5.70 -28.03 10.99
CA ASP A 105 6.69 -27.35 11.79
C ASP A 105 8.08 -27.47 11.20
N ASN A 106 8.70 -26.34 10.91
CA ASN A 106 10.03 -26.27 10.30
C ASN A 106 11.07 -25.72 11.24
N ASN A 107 11.00 -26.04 12.49
CA ASN A 107 11.87 -25.46 13.49
C ASN A 107 13.34 -25.81 13.29
N ASN A 108 13.63 -26.87 12.56
CA ASN A 108 15.00 -27.31 12.37
C ASN A 108 15.71 -26.55 11.26
N CYS A 109 15.00 -25.70 10.55
CA CYS A 109 15.57 -24.93 9.47
C CYS A 109 15.89 -23.56 9.98
N CYS A 110 17.17 -23.25 10.05
CA CYS A 110 17.63 -21.98 10.60
C CYS A 110 17.23 -21.82 12.05
#